data_94778d11fd1dd1a6966c5809ffffaf14
#
_entry.id   94778d11fd1dd1a6966c5809ffffaf14
#
_cell.length_a   1.000
_cell.length_b   1.000
_cell.length_c   1.000
_cell.angle_alpha   90.00
_cell.angle_beta   90.00
_cell.angle_gamma   90.00
#
_symmetry.space_group_name_H-M   'P 1'
#
loop_
_entity.id
_entity.type
_entity.pdbx_description
1 polymer ?
#
loop_
_entity_poly.entity_id
_entity_poly.type
_entity_poly.pdbx_seq_one_letter_code
_entity_poly.pdbx_strand_id
1 'polypeptide(L)'
;HQQKMIGSRIPLPKNDEEKAELYNKLGRPTDPTKYDLSIPDTHKQHFNETAVGEFKNVAHKIGLNNDQVNALLQYQVNQIDNTGQLQEAQMNVQREEAEQTLKQEWGFEYDKNLRSAMRAIDVYGDEGLKEVLNGPAGNDPAMIKFFARLGQEVTEEMAKNTQNNTIAASTLDAKQEIEQIMADPKNPYFDSSHRDHKSMVERMRQLHEKVYGN
;
A
#
# COMPACT_ATOMS: atom_id res chain seq x y z
N HIS A 1 -71.05 13.03 -7.16
CA HIS A 1 -69.97 12.27 -6.50
C HIS A 1 -69.21 11.33 -7.47
N GLN A 2 -69.93 10.64 -8.39
CA GLN A 2 -69.27 9.74 -9.36
C GLN A 2 -68.42 10.46 -10.43
N GLN A 3 -68.80 11.63 -10.87
CA GLN A 3 -68.01 12.42 -11.84
C GLN A 3 -66.67 12.92 -11.30
N LYS A 4 -66.59 13.16 -10.00
CA LYS A 4 -65.32 13.54 -9.32
C LYS A 4 -64.33 12.37 -9.20
N MET A 5 -64.85 11.14 -9.17
CA MET A 5 -64.03 9.92 -9.06
C MET A 5 -63.46 9.45 -10.43
N ILE A 6 -64.16 9.80 -11.53
CA ILE A 6 -63.72 9.43 -12.91
C ILE A 6 -62.46 10.24 -13.31
N GLY A 7 -62.34 11.49 -12.88
CA GLY A 7 -61.17 12.34 -13.13
C GLY A 7 -59.90 11.99 -12.33
N SER A 8 -60.00 11.12 -11.33
CA SER A 8 -58.85 10.70 -10.49
C SER A 8 -58.26 9.35 -10.87
N ARG A 9 -58.82 8.65 -11.86
CA ARG A 9 -58.27 7.36 -12.33
C ARG A 9 -57.29 7.58 -13.45
N ILE A 10 -56.05 7.14 -13.27
CA ILE A 10 -55.07 7.06 -14.36
C ILE A 10 -55.51 5.89 -15.25
N PRO A 11 -55.89 6.09 -16.51
CA PRO A 11 -56.25 4.99 -17.40
C PRO A 11 -55.06 4.08 -17.65
N LEU A 12 -55.26 2.78 -17.54
CA LEU A 12 -54.24 1.81 -17.90
C LEU A 12 -53.93 1.88 -19.42
N PRO A 13 -52.65 1.96 -19.81
CA PRO A 13 -52.27 2.01 -21.20
C PRO A 13 -52.61 0.69 -21.92
N LYS A 14 -53.14 0.78 -23.12
CA LYS A 14 -53.54 -0.36 -23.95
C LYS A 14 -52.51 -0.79 -24.97
N ASN A 15 -51.57 0.08 -25.25
CA ASN A 15 -50.49 -0.12 -26.21
C ASN A 15 -49.22 0.61 -25.75
N ASP A 16 -48.11 0.44 -26.49
CA ASP A 16 -46.81 1.01 -26.13
C ASP A 16 -46.76 2.55 -26.27
N GLU A 17 -47.59 3.12 -27.14
CA GLU A 17 -47.70 4.58 -27.31
C GLU A 17 -48.35 5.21 -26.08
N GLU A 18 -49.52 4.70 -25.67
CA GLU A 18 -50.19 5.15 -24.45
C GLU A 18 -49.33 4.95 -23.20
N LYS A 19 -48.53 3.86 -23.16
CA LYS A 19 -47.57 3.58 -22.10
C LYS A 19 -46.45 4.61 -22.09
N ALA A 20 -45.91 4.97 -23.24
CA ALA A 20 -44.85 5.98 -23.32
C ALA A 20 -45.37 7.36 -22.90
N GLU A 21 -46.61 7.73 -23.30
CA GLU A 21 -47.24 8.96 -22.83
C GLU A 21 -47.47 8.99 -21.34
N LEU A 22 -47.89 7.87 -20.73
CA LEU A 22 -48.06 7.77 -19.31
C LEU A 22 -46.72 7.97 -18.58
N TYR A 23 -45.66 7.32 -19.05
CA TYR A 23 -44.31 7.47 -18.46
C TYR A 23 -43.81 8.91 -18.52
N ASN A 24 -44.03 9.60 -19.66
CA ASN A 24 -43.69 11.01 -19.84
C ASN A 24 -44.48 11.91 -18.86
N LYS A 25 -45.77 11.62 -18.65
CA LYS A 25 -46.58 12.32 -17.63
C LYS A 25 -46.13 12.06 -16.20
N LEU A 26 -45.53 10.91 -15.93
CA LEU A 26 -44.94 10.54 -14.65
C LEU A 26 -43.51 11.10 -14.46
N GLY A 27 -43.02 11.87 -15.39
CA GLY A 27 -41.72 12.57 -15.27
C GLY A 27 -40.53 11.81 -15.86
N ARG A 28 -40.78 10.80 -16.72
CA ARG A 28 -39.70 10.17 -17.48
C ARG A 28 -39.06 11.21 -18.40
N PRO A 29 -37.72 11.35 -18.45
CA PRO A 29 -37.03 12.17 -19.45
C PRO A 29 -37.42 11.78 -20.86
N THR A 30 -37.39 12.73 -21.79
CA THR A 30 -37.73 12.47 -23.20
C THR A 30 -36.73 11.60 -23.94
N ASP A 31 -35.53 11.48 -23.41
CA ASP A 31 -34.41 10.73 -23.96
C ASP A 31 -33.55 10.12 -22.85
N PRO A 32 -33.02 8.89 -23.01
CA PRO A 32 -32.17 8.27 -22.01
C PRO A 32 -30.97 9.11 -21.60
N THR A 33 -30.39 9.89 -22.51
CA THR A 33 -29.20 10.73 -22.23
C THR A 33 -29.50 11.87 -21.25
N LYS A 34 -30.78 12.24 -21.12
CA LYS A 34 -31.23 13.36 -20.26
C LYS A 34 -31.45 12.99 -18.80
N TYR A 35 -31.16 11.75 -18.39
CA TYR A 35 -31.08 11.45 -16.99
C TYR A 35 -29.90 12.18 -16.36
N ASP A 36 -30.18 12.96 -15.32
CA ASP A 36 -29.16 13.59 -14.48
C ASP A 36 -28.84 12.66 -13.30
N LEU A 37 -27.65 12.05 -13.33
CA LEU A 37 -27.21 11.08 -12.33
C LEU A 37 -26.27 11.76 -11.34
N SER A 38 -26.68 11.77 -10.08
CA SER A 38 -25.90 12.33 -8.97
C SER A 38 -24.91 11.27 -8.42
N ILE A 39 -23.85 10.97 -9.19
CA ILE A 39 -22.78 10.06 -8.75
C ILE A 39 -21.78 10.87 -7.92
N PRO A 40 -21.56 10.50 -6.64
CA PRO A 40 -20.54 11.15 -5.82
C PRO A 40 -19.14 10.99 -6.45
N ASP A 41 -18.29 12.02 -6.35
CA ASP A 41 -16.94 12.01 -6.94
C ASP A 41 -16.08 10.84 -6.43
N THR A 42 -16.24 10.50 -5.16
CA THR A 42 -15.56 9.37 -4.50
C THR A 42 -15.92 8.01 -5.07
N HIS A 43 -17.06 7.92 -5.78
CA HIS A 43 -17.59 6.65 -6.33
C HIS A 43 -17.49 6.57 -7.84
N LYS A 44 -17.10 7.64 -8.54
CA LYS A 44 -17.04 7.67 -10.01
C LYS A 44 -16.22 6.53 -10.60
N GLN A 45 -15.17 6.11 -9.94
CA GLN A 45 -14.33 4.99 -10.37
C GLN A 45 -15.06 3.63 -10.44
N HIS A 46 -16.17 3.48 -9.71
CA HIS A 46 -16.98 2.25 -9.70
C HIS A 46 -18.07 2.25 -10.80
N PHE A 47 -18.23 3.35 -11.52
CA PHE A 47 -19.26 3.52 -12.55
C PHE A 47 -18.62 3.65 -13.93
N ASN A 48 -18.65 2.57 -14.70
CA ASN A 48 -18.19 2.57 -16.07
C ASN A 48 -19.20 3.33 -16.96
N GLU A 49 -18.74 4.23 -17.83
CA GLU A 49 -19.59 5.03 -18.72
C GLU A 49 -20.51 4.18 -19.59
N THR A 50 -20.02 3.06 -20.12
CA THR A 50 -20.83 2.13 -20.92
C THR A 50 -21.97 1.55 -20.09
N ALA A 51 -21.69 1.04 -18.90
CA ALA A 51 -22.70 0.49 -17.99
C ALA A 51 -23.71 1.55 -17.53
N VAL A 52 -23.26 2.77 -17.29
CA VAL A 52 -24.14 3.91 -16.99
C VAL A 52 -25.07 4.23 -18.17
N GLY A 53 -24.56 4.19 -19.40
CA GLY A 53 -25.36 4.36 -20.61
C GLY A 53 -26.43 3.27 -20.79
N GLU A 54 -26.04 2.03 -20.57
CA GLU A 54 -26.97 0.88 -20.59
C GLU A 54 -28.06 1.01 -19.53
N PHE A 55 -27.67 1.38 -18.30
CA PHE A 55 -28.59 1.63 -17.20
C PHE A 55 -29.61 2.72 -17.53
N LYS A 56 -29.18 3.86 -18.10
CA LYS A 56 -30.07 4.94 -18.58
C LYS A 56 -31.07 4.43 -19.61
N ASN A 57 -30.62 3.60 -20.55
CA ASN A 57 -31.48 3.01 -21.58
C ASN A 57 -32.54 2.09 -20.96
N VAL A 58 -32.14 1.23 -20.02
CA VAL A 58 -33.08 0.35 -19.32
C VAL A 58 -34.08 1.16 -18.50
N ALA A 59 -33.59 2.13 -17.70
CA ALA A 59 -34.42 3.01 -16.88
C ALA A 59 -35.50 3.75 -17.74
N HIS A 60 -35.09 4.26 -18.89
CA HIS A 60 -36.00 4.93 -19.83
C HIS A 60 -37.03 3.96 -20.39
N LYS A 61 -36.64 2.75 -20.81
CA LYS A 61 -37.52 1.73 -21.37
C LYS A 61 -38.61 1.31 -20.37
N ILE A 62 -38.27 1.21 -19.08
CA ILE A 62 -39.24 0.84 -18.04
C ILE A 62 -39.98 2.02 -17.41
N GLY A 63 -39.68 3.26 -17.86
CA GLY A 63 -40.44 4.46 -17.56
C GLY A 63 -40.08 5.14 -16.24
N LEU A 64 -38.86 4.95 -15.72
CA LEU A 64 -38.42 5.63 -14.50
C LEU A 64 -38.27 7.13 -14.71
N ASN A 65 -38.62 7.91 -13.67
CA ASN A 65 -38.27 9.33 -13.62
C ASN A 65 -36.87 9.54 -12.99
N ASN A 66 -36.43 10.79 -13.01
CA ASN A 66 -35.06 11.12 -12.52
C ASN A 66 -34.86 10.79 -11.03
N ASP A 67 -35.86 11.04 -10.20
CA ASP A 67 -35.79 10.78 -8.76
C ASP A 67 -35.67 9.28 -8.47
N GLN A 68 -36.43 8.46 -9.20
CA GLN A 68 -36.37 6.99 -9.09
C GLN A 68 -35.01 6.44 -9.52
N VAL A 69 -34.46 6.99 -10.60
CA VAL A 69 -33.13 6.59 -11.09
C VAL A 69 -32.06 6.96 -10.07
N ASN A 70 -32.10 8.17 -9.50
CA ASN A 70 -31.17 8.59 -8.47
C ASN A 70 -31.34 7.81 -7.16
N ALA A 71 -32.57 7.41 -6.80
CA ALA A 71 -32.78 6.53 -5.65
C ALA A 71 -32.12 5.14 -5.84
N LEU A 72 -32.23 4.55 -7.05
CA LEU A 72 -31.54 3.29 -7.37
C LEU A 72 -30.02 3.45 -7.39
N LEU A 73 -29.52 4.57 -7.91
CA LEU A 73 -28.12 4.90 -7.89
C LEU A 73 -27.59 5.02 -6.45
N GLN A 74 -28.30 5.74 -5.59
CA GLN A 74 -27.94 5.86 -4.17
C GLN A 74 -27.93 4.51 -3.45
N TYR A 75 -28.89 3.66 -3.76
CA TYR A 75 -28.89 2.28 -3.25
C TYR A 75 -27.60 1.54 -3.68
N GLN A 76 -27.20 1.66 -4.94
CA GLN A 76 -25.97 1.05 -5.45
C GLN A 76 -24.71 1.60 -4.76
N VAL A 77 -24.63 2.93 -4.57
CA VAL A 77 -23.55 3.58 -3.82
C VAL A 77 -23.46 3.01 -2.40
N ASN A 78 -24.58 2.92 -1.70
CA ASN A 78 -24.63 2.34 -0.35
C ASN A 78 -24.19 0.87 -0.33
N GLN A 79 -24.47 0.08 -1.37
CA GLN A 79 -24.00 -1.31 -1.47
C GLN A 79 -22.48 -1.39 -1.65
N ILE A 80 -21.91 -0.48 -2.43
CA ILE A 80 -20.45 -0.38 -2.60
C ILE A 80 -19.79 -0.05 -1.25
N ASP A 81 -20.31 0.95 -0.53
CA ASP A 81 -19.80 1.34 0.79
C ASP A 81 -19.89 0.20 1.80
N ASN A 82 -21.04 -0.47 1.89
CA ASN A 82 -21.24 -1.61 2.79
C ASN A 82 -20.28 -2.76 2.46
N THR A 83 -20.06 -3.05 1.18
CA THR A 83 -19.14 -4.10 0.75
C THR A 83 -17.71 -3.73 1.13
N GLY A 84 -17.29 -2.47 0.95
CA GLY A 84 -15.99 -1.95 1.36
C GLY A 84 -15.77 -2.10 2.86
N GLN A 85 -16.75 -1.69 3.68
CA GLN A 85 -16.69 -1.82 5.13
C GLN A 85 -16.58 -3.28 5.60
N LEU A 86 -17.33 -4.21 4.97
CA LEU A 86 -17.25 -5.62 5.27
C LEU A 86 -15.87 -6.21 4.92
N GLN A 87 -15.30 -5.83 3.78
CA GLN A 87 -13.95 -6.26 3.39
C GLN A 87 -12.90 -5.74 4.37
N GLU A 88 -12.99 -4.47 4.76
CA GLU A 88 -12.07 -3.88 5.75
C GLU A 88 -12.17 -4.60 7.11
N ALA A 89 -13.39 -4.86 7.58
CA ALA A 89 -13.62 -5.60 8.81
C ALA A 89 -13.04 -7.03 8.75
N GLN A 90 -13.21 -7.72 7.63
CA GLN A 90 -12.62 -9.05 7.42
C GLN A 90 -11.09 -9.00 7.40
N MET A 91 -10.49 -8.00 6.75
CA MET A 91 -9.03 -7.83 6.74
C MET A 91 -8.48 -7.54 8.13
N ASN A 92 -9.19 -6.77 8.95
CA ASN A 92 -8.79 -6.50 10.33
C ASN A 92 -8.82 -7.77 11.19
N VAL A 93 -9.87 -8.59 11.08
CA VAL A 93 -9.96 -9.89 11.76
C VAL A 93 -8.82 -10.81 11.33
N GLN A 94 -8.55 -10.94 10.03
CA GLN A 94 -7.44 -11.75 9.51
C GLN A 94 -6.10 -11.27 10.02
N ARG A 95 -5.89 -9.95 10.11
CA ARG A 95 -4.66 -9.37 10.67
C ARG A 95 -4.48 -9.74 12.14
N GLU A 96 -5.52 -9.61 12.95
CA GLU A 96 -5.49 -9.96 14.37
C GLU A 96 -5.21 -11.46 14.57
N GLU A 97 -5.86 -12.33 13.82
CA GLU A 97 -5.64 -13.78 13.85
C GLU A 97 -4.20 -14.14 13.44
N ALA A 98 -3.69 -13.51 12.37
CA ALA A 98 -2.32 -13.70 11.92
C ALA A 98 -1.31 -13.23 12.99
N GLU A 99 -1.55 -12.07 13.59
CA GLU A 99 -0.71 -11.54 14.67
C GLU A 99 -0.69 -12.48 15.88
N GLN A 100 -1.84 -12.96 16.32
CA GLN A 100 -1.94 -13.92 17.42
C GLN A 100 -1.20 -15.22 17.10
N THR A 101 -1.39 -15.76 15.91
CA THR A 101 -0.70 -16.98 15.45
C THR A 101 0.82 -16.80 15.46
N LEU A 102 1.30 -15.70 14.88
CA LEU A 102 2.73 -15.41 14.81
C LEU A 102 3.33 -15.12 16.19
N LYS A 103 2.61 -14.44 17.09
CA LYS A 103 3.06 -14.24 18.48
C LYS A 103 3.16 -15.55 19.24
N GLN A 104 2.23 -16.48 19.04
CA GLN A 104 2.31 -17.82 19.64
C GLN A 104 3.47 -18.64 19.11
N GLU A 105 3.72 -18.61 17.79
CA GLU A 105 4.80 -19.37 17.17
C GLU A 105 6.19 -18.78 17.45
N TRP A 106 6.34 -17.46 17.44
CA TRP A 106 7.63 -16.78 17.54
C TRP A 106 7.99 -16.30 18.96
N GLY A 107 7.01 -16.18 19.84
CA GLY A 107 7.23 -15.73 21.21
C GLY A 107 8.01 -14.40 21.25
N PHE A 108 9.14 -14.41 21.94
CA PHE A 108 10.00 -13.22 22.09
C PHE A 108 10.67 -12.77 20.79
N GLU A 109 10.75 -13.62 19.77
CA GLU A 109 11.34 -13.29 18.47
C GLU A 109 10.35 -12.60 17.52
N TYR A 110 9.07 -12.39 17.92
CA TYR A 110 8.02 -11.84 17.08
C TYR A 110 8.43 -10.54 16.40
N ASP A 111 8.83 -9.53 17.17
CA ASP A 111 9.19 -8.21 16.64
C ASP A 111 10.44 -8.26 15.74
N LYS A 112 11.39 -9.13 16.06
CA LYS A 112 12.59 -9.33 15.25
C LYS A 112 12.24 -9.95 13.90
N ASN A 113 11.42 -11.00 13.90
CA ASN A 113 11.01 -11.69 12.69
C ASN A 113 10.13 -10.81 11.80
N LEU A 114 9.24 -10.01 12.41
CA LEU A 114 8.42 -9.06 11.67
C LEU A 114 9.27 -7.98 10.99
N ARG A 115 10.27 -7.42 11.70
CA ARG A 115 11.23 -6.48 11.10
C ARG A 115 12.05 -7.11 9.97
N SER A 116 12.40 -8.39 10.10
CA SER A 116 13.07 -9.12 9.02
C SER A 116 12.18 -9.27 7.80
N ALA A 117 10.89 -9.60 8.00
CA ALA A 117 9.92 -9.67 6.90
C ALA A 117 9.79 -8.33 6.17
N MET A 118 9.63 -7.24 6.91
CA MET A 118 9.55 -5.90 6.33
C MET A 118 10.80 -5.55 5.52
N ARG A 119 11.99 -5.87 6.03
CA ARG A 119 13.26 -5.65 5.32
C ARG A 119 13.33 -6.43 4.00
N ALA A 120 12.87 -7.68 3.98
CA ALA A 120 12.83 -8.45 2.73
C ALA A 120 11.92 -7.79 1.70
N ILE A 121 10.76 -7.29 2.12
CA ILE A 121 9.82 -6.58 1.25
C ILE A 121 10.45 -5.27 0.73
N ASP A 122 11.18 -4.54 1.58
CA ASP A 122 11.87 -3.30 1.18
C ASP A 122 12.99 -3.56 0.16
N VAL A 123 13.72 -4.66 0.30
CA VAL A 123 14.87 -5.00 -0.58
C VAL A 123 14.43 -5.63 -1.89
N TYR A 124 13.46 -6.54 -1.85
CA TYR A 124 13.06 -7.36 -2.99
C TYR A 124 11.69 -7.04 -3.54
N GLY A 125 10.87 -6.26 -2.81
CA GLY A 125 9.51 -5.94 -3.21
C GLY A 125 9.44 -4.80 -4.21
N ASP A 126 8.89 -5.07 -5.37
CA ASP A 126 8.42 -4.05 -6.30
C ASP A 126 7.04 -3.52 -5.91
N GLU A 127 6.55 -2.52 -6.65
CA GLU A 127 5.23 -1.94 -6.40
C GLU A 127 4.10 -2.96 -6.55
N GLY A 128 4.22 -3.91 -7.50
CA GLY A 128 3.22 -4.96 -7.69
C GLY A 128 3.14 -5.91 -6.49
N LEU A 129 4.27 -6.32 -5.92
CA LEU A 129 4.30 -7.14 -4.72
C LEU A 129 3.72 -6.38 -3.51
N LYS A 130 4.07 -5.11 -3.34
CA LYS A 130 3.54 -4.28 -2.25
C LYS A 130 2.03 -4.13 -2.35
N GLU A 131 1.48 -3.95 -3.57
CA GLU A 131 0.04 -3.91 -3.79
C GLU A 131 -0.65 -5.20 -3.38
N VAL A 132 -0.09 -6.37 -3.75
CA VAL A 132 -0.61 -7.68 -3.34
C VAL A 132 -0.57 -7.86 -1.82
N LEU A 133 0.51 -7.42 -1.16
CA LEU A 133 0.69 -7.52 0.29
C LEU A 133 -0.15 -6.50 1.08
N ASN A 134 -0.66 -5.44 0.46
CA ASN A 134 -1.67 -4.56 1.05
C ASN A 134 -3.06 -5.21 1.13
N GLY A 135 -3.25 -6.34 0.45
CA GLY A 135 -4.47 -7.14 0.49
C GLY A 135 -4.41 -8.31 1.48
N PRO A 136 -5.30 -9.31 1.32
CA PRO A 136 -5.37 -10.47 2.21
C PRO A 136 -4.06 -11.29 2.31
N ALA A 137 -3.25 -11.29 1.25
CA ALA A 137 -1.98 -12.00 1.22
C ALA A 137 -0.97 -11.47 2.27
N GLY A 138 -1.01 -10.18 2.58
CA GLY A 138 -0.16 -9.57 3.61
C GLY A 138 -0.56 -9.93 5.03
N ASN A 139 -1.77 -10.47 5.23
CA ASN A 139 -2.25 -10.98 6.50
C ASN A 139 -2.10 -12.51 6.63
N ASP A 140 -1.53 -13.19 5.63
CA ASP A 140 -1.29 -14.63 5.69
C ASP A 140 -0.03 -14.94 6.51
N PRO A 141 -0.13 -15.68 7.65
CA PRO A 141 1.03 -16.05 8.46
C PRO A 141 2.11 -16.79 7.69
N ALA A 142 1.76 -17.60 6.67
CA ALA A 142 2.75 -18.32 5.88
C ALA A 142 3.58 -17.36 5.01
N MET A 143 2.93 -16.35 4.42
CA MET A 143 3.62 -15.30 3.66
C MET A 143 4.53 -14.47 4.55
N ILE A 144 4.04 -14.05 5.72
CA ILE A 144 4.85 -13.29 6.68
C ILE A 144 6.07 -14.11 7.13
N LYS A 145 5.89 -15.41 7.42
CA LYS A 145 7.00 -16.32 7.77
C LYS A 145 8.00 -16.50 6.63
N PHE A 146 7.52 -16.58 5.40
CA PHE A 146 8.40 -16.64 4.23
C PHE A 146 9.27 -15.40 4.12
N PHE A 147 8.69 -14.21 4.19
CA PHE A 147 9.45 -12.96 4.13
C PHE A 147 10.35 -12.76 5.33
N ALA A 148 9.96 -13.24 6.52
CA ALA A 148 10.82 -13.18 7.70
C ALA A 148 12.11 -13.99 7.52
N ARG A 149 12.03 -15.20 6.95
CA ARG A 149 13.21 -16.03 6.62
C ARG A 149 14.08 -15.35 5.58
N LEU A 150 13.48 -14.87 4.48
CA LEU A 150 14.20 -14.16 3.44
C LEU A 150 14.93 -12.93 3.99
N GLY A 151 14.31 -12.17 4.88
CA GLY A 151 14.93 -10.99 5.49
C GLY A 151 16.04 -11.32 6.50
N GLN A 152 16.03 -12.50 7.11
CA GLN A 152 17.15 -12.99 7.91
C GLN A 152 18.37 -13.27 7.03
N GLU A 153 18.19 -13.92 5.89
CA GLU A 153 19.26 -14.17 4.91
C GLU A 153 19.87 -12.86 4.40
N VAL A 154 19.02 -11.86 4.05
CA VAL A 154 19.47 -10.51 3.67
C VAL A 154 20.32 -9.88 4.78
N THR A 155 19.90 -10.01 6.02
CA THR A 155 20.62 -9.44 7.16
C THR A 155 21.99 -10.07 7.35
N GLU A 156 22.09 -11.39 7.20
CA GLU A 156 23.36 -12.11 7.30
C GLU A 156 24.32 -11.75 6.16
N GLU A 157 23.79 -11.63 4.95
CA GLU A 157 24.59 -11.27 3.77
C GLU A 157 25.07 -9.80 3.86
N MET A 158 24.23 -8.88 4.29
CA MET A 158 24.62 -7.49 4.56
C MET A 158 25.67 -7.42 5.68
N ALA A 159 25.53 -8.20 6.74
CA ALA A 159 26.51 -8.23 7.83
C ALA A 159 27.87 -8.73 7.34
N LYS A 160 27.92 -9.77 6.52
CA LYS A 160 29.16 -10.28 5.90
C LYS A 160 29.81 -9.21 4.99
N ASN A 161 29.00 -8.56 4.14
CA ASN A 161 29.47 -7.50 3.27
C ASN A 161 29.94 -6.25 4.04
N THR A 162 29.25 -5.90 5.14
CA THR A 162 29.63 -4.76 5.98
C THR A 162 30.95 -5.05 6.73
N GLN A 163 31.15 -6.26 7.22
CA GLN A 163 32.43 -6.65 7.80
C GLN A 163 33.57 -6.55 6.81
N ASN A 164 33.38 -7.04 5.58
CA ASN A 164 34.37 -6.96 4.53
C ASN A 164 34.64 -5.50 4.11
N ASN A 165 33.61 -4.67 3.97
CA ASN A 165 33.74 -3.25 3.65
C ASN A 165 34.34 -2.44 4.80
N THR A 166 33.99 -2.76 6.06
CA THR A 166 34.54 -2.08 7.23
C THR A 166 36.05 -2.40 7.40
N ILE A 167 36.43 -3.65 7.15
CA ILE A 167 37.85 -4.04 7.17
C ILE A 167 38.61 -3.33 6.05
N ALA A 168 38.08 -3.33 4.81
CA ALA A 168 38.70 -2.66 3.66
C ALA A 168 38.78 -1.15 3.86
N ALA A 169 37.73 -0.48 4.30
CA ALA A 169 37.71 0.95 4.58
C ALA A 169 38.67 1.29 5.73
N SER A 170 38.66 0.51 6.81
CA SER A 170 39.54 0.75 7.96
C SER A 170 41.02 0.51 7.65
N THR A 171 41.34 -0.36 6.70
CA THR A 171 42.70 -0.59 6.21
C THR A 171 43.15 0.55 5.30
N LEU A 172 42.23 1.07 4.47
CA LEU A 172 42.51 2.23 3.61
C LEU A 172 42.73 3.49 4.45
N ASP A 173 41.89 3.74 5.45
CA ASP A 173 42.04 4.86 6.39
C ASP A 173 43.36 4.76 7.16
N ALA A 174 43.75 3.54 7.61
CA ALA A 174 44.98 3.31 8.31
C ALA A 174 46.20 3.58 7.40
N LYS A 175 46.17 3.22 6.10
CA LYS A 175 47.20 3.57 5.14
C LYS A 175 47.33 5.07 4.95
N GLN A 176 46.23 5.77 4.78
CA GLN A 176 46.20 7.23 4.64
C GLN A 176 46.77 7.93 5.89
N GLU A 177 46.41 7.45 7.09
CA GLU A 177 46.97 7.98 8.34
C GLU A 177 48.48 7.76 8.45
N ILE A 178 49.01 6.59 8.05
CA ILE A 178 50.44 6.32 7.96
C ILE A 178 51.11 7.32 7.01
N GLU A 179 50.55 7.50 5.82
CA GLU A 179 51.09 8.42 4.81
C GLU A 179 51.13 9.89 5.31
N GLN A 180 50.10 10.34 6.01
CA GLN A 180 50.03 11.67 6.61
C GLN A 180 51.09 11.85 7.71
N ILE A 181 51.26 10.88 8.60
CA ILE A 181 52.29 10.92 9.64
C ILE A 181 53.70 10.97 8.99
N MET A 182 53.93 10.15 7.95
CA MET A 182 55.22 10.09 7.28
C MET A 182 55.53 11.32 6.43
N ALA A 183 54.51 12.00 5.92
CA ALA A 183 54.63 13.20 5.10
C ALA A 183 54.91 14.47 5.93
N ASP A 184 54.65 14.46 7.23
CA ASP A 184 54.89 15.62 8.11
C ASP A 184 56.15 15.46 8.94
N PRO A 185 57.29 16.09 8.54
CA PRO A 185 58.58 16.02 9.28
C PRO A 185 58.52 16.60 10.70
N LYS A 186 57.47 17.39 11.01
CA LYS A 186 57.26 17.97 12.36
C LYS A 186 56.39 17.10 13.25
N ASN A 187 55.93 15.96 12.73
CA ASN A 187 55.11 15.06 13.51
C ASN A 187 55.86 14.53 14.72
N PRO A 188 55.24 14.44 15.90
CA PRO A 188 55.82 13.88 17.10
C PRO A 188 56.44 12.49 16.95
N TYR A 189 56.06 11.75 15.90
CA TYR A 189 56.65 10.45 15.57
C TYR A 189 58.19 10.55 15.31
N PHE A 190 58.64 11.64 14.71
CA PHE A 190 60.08 11.84 14.35
C PHE A 190 60.92 12.55 15.43
N ASP A 191 60.25 13.12 16.44
CA ASP A 191 60.95 13.86 17.50
C ASP A 191 60.87 13.06 18.84
N SER A 192 61.94 12.35 19.18
CA SER A 192 62.04 11.55 20.40
C SER A 192 61.95 12.36 21.71
N SER A 193 62.17 13.69 21.63
CA SER A 193 62.04 14.61 22.75
C SER A 193 60.64 15.16 22.93
N HIS A 194 59.78 14.99 21.97
CA HIS A 194 58.40 15.48 22.04
C HIS A 194 57.55 14.70 23.05
N ARG A 195 56.77 15.43 23.84
CA ARG A 195 55.90 14.85 24.87
C ARG A 195 55.05 13.67 24.40
N ASP A 196 54.55 13.78 23.16
CA ASP A 196 53.60 12.81 22.58
C ASP A 196 54.29 11.75 21.71
N HIS A 197 55.64 11.72 21.64
CA HIS A 197 56.41 10.78 20.83
C HIS A 197 56.01 9.32 21.06
N LYS A 198 55.97 8.89 22.36
CA LYS A 198 55.66 7.51 22.71
C LYS A 198 54.28 7.08 22.28
N SER A 199 53.27 7.96 22.41
CA SER A 199 51.90 7.68 21.98
C SER A 199 51.79 7.60 20.47
N MET A 200 52.56 8.42 19.74
CA MET A 200 52.56 8.40 18.28
C MET A 200 53.28 7.15 17.72
N VAL A 201 54.36 6.71 18.35
CA VAL A 201 55.03 5.44 18.00
C VAL A 201 54.13 4.25 18.22
N GLU A 202 53.38 4.21 19.32
CA GLU A 202 52.40 3.15 19.55
C GLU A 202 51.23 3.21 18.57
N ARG A 203 50.77 4.41 18.22
CA ARG A 203 49.75 4.59 17.19
C ARG A 203 50.22 4.09 15.82
N MET A 204 51.43 4.43 15.42
CA MET A 204 52.05 3.93 14.20
C MET A 204 52.16 2.42 14.16
N ARG A 205 52.54 1.79 15.28
CA ARG A 205 52.60 0.34 15.41
C ARG A 205 51.22 -0.30 15.17
N GLN A 206 50.18 0.24 15.79
CA GLN A 206 48.79 -0.25 15.63
C GLN A 206 48.31 -0.09 14.19
N LEU A 207 48.65 1.03 13.53
CA LEU A 207 48.30 1.26 12.13
C LEU A 207 49.01 0.25 11.20
N HIS A 208 50.28 0.00 11.42
CA HIS A 208 51.04 -1.02 10.66
C HIS A 208 50.54 -2.43 10.90
N GLU A 209 50.16 -2.80 12.12
CA GLU A 209 49.58 -4.09 12.44
C GLU A 209 48.22 -4.27 11.73
N LYS A 210 47.42 -3.19 11.65
CA LYS A 210 46.14 -3.19 10.96
C LYS A 210 46.28 -3.29 9.44
N VAL A 211 47.32 -2.73 8.85
CA VAL A 211 47.55 -2.72 7.40
C VAL A 211 48.29 -3.96 6.92
N TYR A 212 49.28 -4.45 7.69
CA TYR A 212 50.25 -5.45 7.26
C TYR A 212 50.35 -6.66 8.22
N GLY A 213 49.64 -6.66 9.34
CA GLY A 213 49.56 -7.78 10.26
C GLY A 213 48.68 -8.89 9.67
N ASN A 214 49.29 -10.04 9.45
CA ASN A 214 48.61 -11.29 9.11
C ASN A 214 48.10 -11.97 10.39
#